data_485525a5af3fde76f42845c261170228
#
_entry.id   485525a5af3fde76f42845c261170228
#
_cell.length_a   1.000
_cell.length_b   1.000
_cell.length_c   1.000
_cell.angle_alpha   90.00
_cell.angle_beta   90.00
_cell.angle_gamma   90.00
#
_symmetry.space_group_name_H-M   'P 1'
#
loop_
_entity.id
_entity.type
_entity.pdbx_description
1 polymer ?
#
loop_
_entity_poly.entity_id
_entity_poly.type
_entity_poly.pdbx_seq_one_letter_code
_entity_poly.pdbx_strand_id
1 'polypeptide(L)'
;MQRQIFAALFAILLSAPVAADQTDTRLEPLFAELKAAASITDARYIEREIWAIWSHHGSNAEIDLRFQRGVLLMNAGRLEEATRIFSKIVEIDPDFAEAWNKRATLLYLTGDLAGSVRDIERTLSLEPRHFGALSGLGLIYEQIESADGAIKAFTAALEINPHMPWIVERLEALEEEQEGEPL
;
A
#
# COMPACT_ATOMS: atom_id res chain seq x y z
N MET A 1 -22.92 53.92 -34.50
CA MET A 1 -22.06 52.77 -34.84
C MET A 1 -21.42 52.27 -33.57
N GLN A 2 -22.04 51.31 -32.89
CA GLN A 2 -21.56 50.73 -31.62
C GLN A 2 -20.73 49.51 -31.94
N ARG A 3 -19.43 49.57 -31.63
CA ARG A 3 -18.53 48.42 -31.68
C ARG A 3 -18.72 47.60 -30.41
N GLN A 4 -19.33 46.43 -30.53
CA GLN A 4 -19.36 45.42 -29.49
C GLN A 4 -17.99 44.71 -29.48
N ILE A 5 -17.27 44.85 -28.37
CA ILE A 5 -16.02 44.11 -28.07
C ILE A 5 -16.45 42.81 -27.42
N PHE A 6 -16.35 41.69 -28.14
CA PHE A 6 -16.50 40.36 -27.57
C PHE A 6 -15.19 40.03 -26.81
N ALA A 7 -15.24 40.08 -25.49
CA ALA A 7 -14.21 39.54 -24.64
C ALA A 7 -14.38 38.00 -24.58
N ALA A 8 -13.54 37.28 -25.29
CA ALA A 8 -13.47 35.84 -25.17
C ALA A 8 -12.82 35.50 -23.81
N LEU A 9 -13.63 35.00 -22.87
CA LEU A 9 -13.12 34.40 -21.62
C LEU A 9 -12.45 33.08 -21.98
N PHE A 10 -11.15 33.07 -22.01
CA PHE A 10 -10.33 31.84 -22.10
C PHE A 10 -10.35 31.23 -20.71
N ALA A 11 -11.22 30.25 -20.46
CA ALA A 11 -11.21 29.43 -19.27
C ALA A 11 -9.99 28.53 -19.35
N ILE A 12 -8.93 28.90 -18.64
CA ILE A 12 -7.79 28.00 -18.39
C ILE A 12 -8.34 26.93 -17.45
N LEU A 13 -8.65 25.76 -18.01
CA LEU A 13 -8.81 24.53 -17.22
C LEU A 13 -7.44 24.23 -16.62
N LEU A 14 -7.22 24.66 -15.39
CA LEU A 14 -6.16 24.16 -14.55
C LEU A 14 -6.52 22.69 -14.29
N SER A 15 -5.96 21.76 -15.11
CA SER A 15 -5.90 20.38 -14.73
C SER A 15 -5.05 20.31 -13.46
N ALA A 16 -5.70 20.06 -12.32
CA ALA A 16 -4.95 19.68 -11.13
C ALA A 16 -4.04 18.50 -11.52
N PRO A 17 -2.78 18.50 -11.08
CA PRO A 17 -1.95 17.32 -11.28
C PRO A 17 -2.70 16.13 -10.67
N VAL A 18 -2.90 15.08 -11.46
CA VAL A 18 -3.43 13.82 -10.97
C VAL A 18 -2.40 13.31 -9.99
N ALA A 19 -2.76 13.28 -8.71
CA ALA A 19 -1.90 12.67 -7.70
C ALA A 19 -1.72 11.21 -8.07
N ALA A 20 -0.49 10.76 -8.28
CA ALA A 20 -0.18 9.37 -8.47
C ALA A 20 0.13 8.81 -7.07
N ASP A 21 -0.89 8.46 -6.33
CA ASP A 21 -0.88 7.87 -4.99
C ASP A 21 -2.15 7.02 -4.81
N GLN A 22 -2.53 6.72 -3.58
CA GLN A 22 -3.76 5.98 -3.29
C GLN A 22 -5.06 6.65 -3.80
N THR A 23 -5.03 7.92 -4.24
CA THR A 23 -6.18 8.63 -4.81
C THR A 23 -6.23 8.60 -6.34
N ASP A 24 -5.27 7.96 -6.99
CA ASP A 24 -5.18 7.88 -8.45
C ASP A 24 -6.37 7.09 -9.03
N THR A 25 -7.07 7.72 -9.98
CA THR A 25 -8.26 7.13 -10.61
C THR A 25 -7.98 5.86 -11.41
N ARG A 26 -6.72 5.60 -11.76
CA ARG A 26 -6.30 4.35 -12.43
C ARG A 26 -6.36 3.13 -11.50
N LEU A 27 -6.37 3.31 -10.18
CA LEU A 27 -6.41 2.21 -9.22
C LEU A 27 -7.71 1.43 -9.31
N GLU A 28 -8.84 2.10 -9.48
CA GLU A 28 -10.15 1.41 -9.53
C GLU A 28 -10.23 0.34 -10.63
N PRO A 29 -9.96 0.66 -11.92
CA PRO A 29 -9.92 -0.37 -12.95
C PRO A 29 -8.83 -1.42 -12.72
N LEU A 30 -7.64 -1.04 -12.21
CA LEU A 30 -6.57 -2.01 -11.95
C LEU A 30 -6.95 -3.02 -10.86
N PHE A 31 -7.66 -2.63 -9.81
CA PHE A 31 -8.17 -3.57 -8.82
C PHE A 31 -9.21 -4.52 -9.39
N ALA A 32 -10.11 -4.02 -10.26
CA ALA A 32 -11.08 -4.88 -10.95
C ALA A 32 -10.37 -5.89 -11.87
N GLU A 33 -9.36 -5.47 -12.62
CA GLU A 33 -8.54 -6.32 -13.48
C GLU A 33 -7.73 -7.33 -12.65
N LEU A 34 -7.13 -6.89 -11.52
CA LEU A 34 -6.38 -7.76 -10.61
C LEU A 34 -7.26 -8.90 -10.11
N LYS A 35 -8.46 -8.58 -9.67
CA LYS A 35 -9.42 -9.57 -9.17
C LYS A 35 -9.88 -10.55 -10.25
N ALA A 36 -9.96 -10.10 -11.51
CA ALA A 36 -10.42 -10.89 -12.65
C ALA A 36 -9.28 -11.57 -13.43
N ALA A 37 -8.02 -11.39 -13.01
CA ALA A 37 -6.87 -11.92 -13.72
C ALA A 37 -6.95 -13.44 -13.92
N ALA A 38 -6.71 -13.89 -15.15
CA ALA A 38 -6.84 -15.31 -15.51
C ALA A 38 -5.63 -16.16 -15.07
N SER A 39 -4.51 -15.52 -14.74
CA SER A 39 -3.29 -16.19 -14.32
C SER A 39 -2.50 -15.36 -13.30
N ILE A 40 -1.65 -16.04 -12.52
CA ILE A 40 -0.69 -15.37 -11.60
C ILE A 40 0.25 -14.44 -12.37
N THR A 41 0.59 -14.76 -13.62
CA THR A 41 1.47 -13.91 -14.44
C THR A 41 0.78 -12.60 -14.80
N ASP A 42 -0.49 -12.65 -15.21
CA ASP A 42 -1.27 -11.44 -15.50
C ASP A 42 -1.48 -10.60 -14.23
N ALA A 43 -1.85 -11.27 -13.13
CA ALA A 43 -2.01 -10.62 -11.84
C ALA A 43 -0.73 -9.88 -11.39
N ARG A 44 0.45 -10.49 -11.53
CA ARG A 44 1.74 -9.86 -11.20
C ARG A 44 2.05 -8.63 -12.05
N TYR A 45 1.58 -8.59 -13.28
CA TYR A 45 1.72 -7.40 -14.12
C TYR A 45 0.87 -6.26 -13.57
N ILE A 46 -0.41 -6.52 -13.32
CA ILE A 46 -1.36 -5.54 -12.77
C ILE A 46 -0.92 -5.07 -11.37
N GLU A 47 -0.48 -6.01 -10.54
CA GLU A 47 0.05 -5.72 -9.20
C GLU A 47 1.22 -4.72 -9.25
N ARG A 48 2.16 -4.89 -10.19
CA ARG A 48 3.28 -3.95 -10.38
C ARG A 48 2.80 -2.54 -10.76
N GLU A 49 1.76 -2.42 -11.57
CA GLU A 49 1.17 -1.12 -11.91
C GLU A 49 0.55 -0.45 -10.68
N ILE A 50 -0.17 -1.21 -9.85
CA ILE A 50 -0.73 -0.71 -8.58
C ILE A 50 0.40 -0.22 -7.66
N TRP A 51 1.45 -1.03 -7.47
CA TRP A 51 2.61 -0.66 -6.66
C TRP A 51 3.34 0.56 -7.21
N ALA A 52 3.46 0.69 -8.54
CA ALA A 52 4.08 1.85 -9.17
C ALA A 52 3.28 3.13 -8.87
N ILE A 53 1.96 3.08 -8.91
CA ILE A 53 1.09 4.20 -8.56
C ILE A 53 1.25 4.55 -7.08
N TRP A 54 1.12 3.60 -6.18
CA TRP A 54 1.26 3.83 -4.74
C TRP A 54 2.64 4.35 -4.32
N SER A 55 3.70 3.95 -5.04
CA SER A 55 5.09 4.33 -4.73
C SER A 55 5.50 5.69 -5.29
N HIS A 56 4.58 6.42 -5.92
CA HIS A 56 4.84 7.71 -6.55
C HIS A 56 3.89 8.77 -5.98
N HIS A 57 4.47 9.85 -5.41
CA HIS A 57 3.66 10.94 -4.87
C HIS A 57 3.03 11.82 -5.96
N GLY A 58 3.68 11.93 -7.12
CA GLY A 58 3.19 12.60 -8.33
C GLY A 58 3.21 14.12 -8.30
N SER A 59 2.93 14.75 -7.17
CA SER A 59 2.91 16.21 -7.04
C SER A 59 4.14 16.81 -6.37
N ASN A 60 5.02 15.98 -5.76
CA ASN A 60 6.21 16.44 -5.03
C ASN A 60 7.44 15.58 -5.34
N ALA A 61 8.25 16.04 -6.29
CA ALA A 61 9.47 15.34 -6.71
C ALA A 61 10.50 15.17 -5.57
N GLU A 62 10.50 16.02 -4.54
CA GLU A 62 11.38 15.85 -3.39
C GLU A 62 10.94 14.65 -2.53
N ILE A 63 9.64 14.46 -2.33
CA ILE A 63 9.10 13.29 -1.64
C ILE A 63 9.42 12.02 -2.44
N ASP A 64 9.24 12.03 -3.75
CA ASP A 64 9.58 10.90 -4.62
C ASP A 64 11.05 10.50 -4.51
N LEU A 65 11.96 11.45 -4.56
CA LEU A 65 13.40 11.19 -4.39
C LEU A 65 13.73 10.62 -3.00
N ARG A 66 13.11 11.15 -1.95
CA ARG A 66 13.26 10.63 -0.58
C ARG A 66 12.71 9.21 -0.47
N PHE A 67 11.53 8.95 -1.04
CA PHE A 67 10.91 7.63 -1.06
C PHE A 67 11.80 6.61 -1.75
N GLN A 68 12.27 6.88 -2.95
CA GLN A 68 13.20 6.02 -3.68
C GLN A 68 14.48 5.75 -2.89
N ARG A 69 15.03 6.78 -2.23
CA ARG A 69 16.21 6.61 -1.35
C ARG A 69 15.89 5.70 -0.16
N GLY A 70 14.72 5.85 0.46
CA GLY A 70 14.25 4.98 1.53
C GLY A 70 14.17 3.52 1.10
N VAL A 71 13.58 3.26 -0.07
CA VAL A 71 13.50 1.91 -0.67
C VAL A 71 14.89 1.34 -0.95
N LEU A 72 15.81 2.12 -1.50
CA LEU A 72 17.21 1.66 -1.74
C LEU A 72 17.91 1.27 -0.43
N LEU A 73 17.75 2.06 0.63
CA LEU A 73 18.31 1.77 1.95
C LEU A 73 17.69 0.51 2.56
N MET A 74 16.39 0.35 2.46
CA MET A 74 15.67 -0.84 2.91
C MET A 74 16.20 -2.10 2.20
N ASN A 75 16.32 -2.06 0.87
CA ASN A 75 16.85 -3.17 0.07
C ASN A 75 18.33 -3.47 0.37
N ALA A 76 19.10 -2.48 0.82
CA ALA A 76 20.48 -2.63 1.25
C ALA A 76 20.60 -3.12 2.71
N GLY A 77 19.50 -3.42 3.42
CA GLY A 77 19.49 -3.84 4.82
C GLY A 77 19.82 -2.72 5.82
N ARG A 78 19.85 -1.45 5.37
CA ARG A 78 20.14 -0.28 6.22
C ARG A 78 18.84 0.21 6.87
N LEU A 79 18.24 -0.66 7.71
CA LEU A 79 16.86 -0.52 8.19
C LEU A 79 16.63 0.77 9.00
N GLU A 80 17.54 1.13 9.91
CA GLU A 80 17.38 2.34 10.73
C GLU A 80 17.45 3.61 9.88
N GLU A 81 18.28 3.62 8.82
CA GLU A 81 18.38 4.77 7.95
C GLU A 81 17.14 4.90 7.07
N ALA A 82 16.63 3.78 6.54
CA ALA A 82 15.38 3.74 5.82
C ALA A 82 14.21 4.23 6.69
N THR A 83 14.12 3.77 7.95
CA THR A 83 13.11 4.19 8.92
C THR A 83 13.14 5.71 9.15
N ARG A 84 14.33 6.31 9.28
CA ARG A 84 14.45 7.78 9.39
C ARG A 84 13.94 8.50 8.15
N ILE A 85 14.19 7.96 6.96
CA ILE A 85 13.69 8.55 5.70
C ILE A 85 12.16 8.50 5.66
N PHE A 86 11.56 7.33 5.89
CA PHE A 86 10.10 7.21 5.85
C PHE A 86 9.43 7.99 6.99
N SER A 87 10.04 8.03 8.19
CA SER A 87 9.55 8.90 9.27
C SER A 87 9.49 10.36 8.84
N LYS A 88 10.51 10.83 8.10
CA LYS A 88 10.50 12.20 7.59
C LYS A 88 9.45 12.43 6.50
N ILE A 89 9.19 11.42 5.67
CA ILE A 89 8.14 11.53 4.64
C ILE A 89 6.77 11.65 5.31
N VAL A 90 6.41 10.78 6.25
CA VAL A 90 5.10 10.80 6.91
C VAL A 90 4.89 12.02 7.82
N GLU A 91 5.97 12.69 8.25
CA GLU A 91 5.88 14.00 8.92
C GLU A 91 5.55 15.14 7.94
N ILE A 92 6.12 15.09 6.73
CA ILE A 92 5.93 16.13 5.70
C ILE A 92 4.58 15.93 5.01
N ASP A 93 4.24 14.68 4.71
CA ASP A 93 2.99 14.28 4.06
C ASP A 93 2.35 13.10 4.79
N PRO A 94 1.49 13.37 5.76
CA PRO A 94 0.79 12.34 6.52
C PRO A 94 -0.28 11.59 5.71
N ASP A 95 -0.58 12.02 4.50
CA ASP A 95 -1.58 11.40 3.63
C ASP A 95 -0.96 10.47 2.57
N PHE A 96 0.35 10.30 2.56
CA PHE A 96 1.04 9.37 1.66
C PHE A 96 1.02 7.94 2.22
N ALA A 97 0.01 7.14 1.85
CA ALA A 97 -0.25 5.81 2.40
C ALA A 97 0.95 4.86 2.31
N GLU A 98 1.63 4.81 1.15
CA GLU A 98 2.74 3.87 0.94
C GLU A 98 3.98 4.21 1.79
N ALA A 99 4.17 5.46 2.17
CA ALA A 99 5.24 5.82 3.09
C ALA A 99 5.01 5.25 4.50
N TRP A 100 3.76 5.24 4.97
CA TRP A 100 3.37 4.58 6.21
C TRP A 100 3.58 3.07 6.11
N ASN A 101 3.14 2.44 5.03
CA ASN A 101 3.32 1.00 4.78
C ASN A 101 4.81 0.60 4.75
N LYS A 102 5.69 1.38 4.10
CA LYS A 102 7.12 1.10 4.12
C LYS A 102 7.72 1.23 5.51
N ARG A 103 7.29 2.23 6.30
CA ARG A 103 7.75 2.37 7.67
C ARG A 103 7.23 1.23 8.55
N ALA A 104 5.98 0.82 8.38
CA ALA A 104 5.42 -0.35 9.06
C ALA A 104 6.26 -1.61 8.81
N THR A 105 6.62 -1.88 7.56
CA THR A 105 7.48 -3.01 7.20
C THR A 105 8.84 -2.94 7.91
N LEU A 106 9.46 -1.77 7.98
CA LEU A 106 10.74 -1.58 8.67
C LEU A 106 10.63 -1.77 10.18
N LEU A 107 9.54 -1.27 10.79
CA LEU A 107 9.25 -1.49 12.21
C LEU A 107 9.01 -2.96 12.53
N TYR A 108 8.30 -3.69 11.68
CA TYR A 108 8.16 -5.13 11.77
C TYR A 108 9.52 -5.84 11.75
N LEU A 109 10.36 -5.53 10.75
CA LEU A 109 11.69 -6.13 10.59
C LEU A 109 12.65 -5.84 11.76
N THR A 110 12.43 -4.72 12.46
CA THR A 110 13.22 -4.32 13.63
C THR A 110 12.58 -4.72 14.96
N GLY A 111 11.43 -5.39 14.95
CA GLY A 111 10.75 -5.95 16.12
C GLY A 111 9.81 -4.97 16.85
N ASP A 112 9.63 -3.74 16.36
CA ASP A 112 8.59 -2.83 16.89
C ASP A 112 7.23 -3.16 16.29
N LEU A 113 6.65 -4.28 16.73
CA LEU A 113 5.34 -4.74 16.23
C LEU A 113 4.22 -3.74 16.52
N ALA A 114 4.27 -3.09 17.69
CA ALA A 114 3.25 -2.11 18.06
C ALA A 114 3.33 -0.85 17.17
N GLY A 115 4.53 -0.40 16.84
CA GLY A 115 4.75 0.67 15.87
C GLY A 115 4.28 0.29 14.49
N SER A 116 4.59 -0.94 14.05
CA SER A 116 4.16 -1.48 12.76
C SER A 116 2.63 -1.50 12.63
N VAL A 117 1.91 -1.99 13.64
CA VAL A 117 0.44 -2.01 13.65
C VAL A 117 -0.13 -0.60 13.50
N ARG A 118 0.36 0.38 14.27
CA ARG A 118 -0.12 1.77 14.14
C ARG A 118 0.06 2.34 12.73
N ASP A 119 1.19 2.05 12.09
CA ASP A 119 1.47 2.51 10.73
C ASP A 119 0.61 1.78 9.69
N ILE A 120 0.34 0.48 9.89
CA ILE A 120 -0.63 -0.30 9.07
C ILE A 120 -2.03 0.29 9.22
N GLU A 121 -2.50 0.58 10.42
CA GLU A 121 -3.80 1.21 10.65
C GLU A 121 -3.90 2.54 9.90
N ARG A 122 -2.84 3.34 9.92
CA ARG A 122 -2.81 4.58 9.15
C ARG A 122 -2.84 4.31 7.64
N THR A 123 -2.06 3.37 7.15
CA THR A 123 -2.07 2.96 5.73
C THR A 123 -3.47 2.56 5.30
N LEU A 124 -4.14 1.69 6.05
CA LEU A 124 -5.48 1.19 5.73
C LEU A 124 -6.57 2.26 5.89
N SER A 125 -6.37 3.27 6.73
CA SER A 125 -7.27 4.42 6.81
C SER A 125 -7.23 5.30 5.57
N LEU A 126 -6.08 5.34 4.88
CA LEU A 126 -5.84 6.11 3.66
C LEU A 126 -6.18 5.31 2.39
N GLU A 127 -5.81 4.03 2.36
CA GLU A 127 -6.10 3.08 1.28
C GLU A 127 -6.59 1.74 1.88
N PRO A 128 -7.90 1.56 2.04
CA PRO A 128 -8.46 0.32 2.59
C PRO A 128 -8.16 -0.94 1.76
N ARG A 129 -7.82 -0.78 0.48
CA ARG A 129 -7.48 -1.89 -0.42
C ARG A 129 -5.99 -2.21 -0.44
N HIS A 130 -5.22 -1.71 0.53
CA HIS A 130 -3.78 -1.93 0.56
C HIS A 130 -3.45 -3.36 0.99
N PHE A 131 -3.51 -4.31 0.06
CA PHE A 131 -3.29 -5.73 0.31
C PHE A 131 -1.93 -6.05 0.92
N GLY A 132 -0.88 -5.24 0.65
CA GLY A 132 0.41 -5.37 1.30
C GLY A 132 0.39 -5.03 2.79
N ALA A 133 -0.36 -4.02 3.20
CA ALA A 133 -0.53 -3.68 4.61
C ALA A 133 -1.37 -4.74 5.34
N LEU A 134 -2.44 -5.23 4.73
CA LEU A 134 -3.24 -6.33 5.27
C LEU A 134 -2.44 -7.61 5.46
N SER A 135 -1.61 -7.99 4.47
CA SER A 135 -0.72 -9.13 4.61
C SER A 135 0.34 -8.93 5.69
N GLY A 136 0.89 -7.72 5.81
CA GLY A 136 1.80 -7.37 6.90
C GLY A 136 1.15 -7.50 8.29
N LEU A 137 -0.12 -7.11 8.41
CA LEU A 137 -0.90 -7.29 9.64
C LEU A 137 -1.08 -8.78 9.97
N GLY A 138 -1.36 -9.61 8.96
CA GLY A 138 -1.43 -11.06 9.11
C GLY A 138 -0.14 -11.65 9.68
N LEU A 139 1.01 -11.27 9.13
CA LEU A 139 2.33 -11.71 9.62
C LEU A 139 2.59 -11.27 11.07
N ILE A 140 2.14 -10.08 11.47
CA ILE A 140 2.25 -9.63 12.86
C ILE A 140 1.40 -10.51 13.77
N TYR A 141 0.16 -10.81 13.37
CA TYR A 141 -0.73 -11.66 14.16
C TYR A 141 -0.19 -13.10 14.29
N GLU A 142 0.40 -13.66 13.24
CA GLU A 142 1.11 -14.95 13.36
C GLU A 142 2.27 -14.86 14.38
N GLN A 143 3.08 -13.81 14.32
CA GLN A 143 4.21 -13.66 15.22
C GLN A 143 3.82 -13.54 16.70
N ILE A 144 2.63 -13.04 16.99
CA ILE A 144 2.08 -12.98 18.36
C ILE A 144 1.11 -14.14 18.67
N GLU A 145 1.14 -15.19 17.87
CA GLU A 145 0.35 -16.42 18.05
C GLU A 145 -1.17 -16.17 18.09
N SER A 146 -1.65 -15.18 17.33
CA SER A 146 -3.08 -14.87 17.18
C SER A 146 -3.58 -15.40 15.83
N ALA A 147 -3.89 -16.71 15.78
CA ALA A 147 -4.35 -17.37 14.56
C ALA A 147 -5.62 -16.71 13.99
N ASP A 148 -6.62 -16.40 14.82
CA ASP A 148 -7.85 -15.70 14.40
C ASP A 148 -7.56 -14.34 13.76
N GLY A 149 -6.61 -13.60 14.32
CA GLY A 149 -6.18 -12.31 13.79
C GLY A 149 -5.49 -12.46 12.43
N ALA A 150 -4.59 -13.43 12.31
CA ALA A 150 -3.86 -13.72 11.08
C ALA A 150 -4.81 -14.17 9.97
N ILE A 151 -5.73 -15.11 10.25
CA ILE A 151 -6.72 -15.58 9.29
C ILE A 151 -7.56 -14.41 8.77
N LYS A 152 -8.09 -13.55 9.65
CA LYS A 152 -8.88 -12.39 9.23
C LYS A 152 -8.09 -11.42 8.34
N ALA A 153 -6.86 -11.11 8.70
CA ALA A 153 -6.03 -10.18 7.95
C ALA A 153 -5.62 -10.74 6.58
N PHE A 154 -5.25 -12.01 6.50
CA PHE A 154 -4.90 -12.69 5.26
C PHE A 154 -6.11 -12.86 4.34
N THR A 155 -7.26 -13.24 4.89
CA THR A 155 -8.51 -13.32 4.12
C THR A 155 -8.85 -11.97 3.50
N ALA A 156 -8.78 -10.88 4.28
CA ALA A 156 -9.01 -9.54 3.76
C ALA A 156 -8.02 -9.14 2.66
N ALA A 157 -6.76 -9.55 2.74
CA ALA A 157 -5.79 -9.33 1.67
C ALA A 157 -6.16 -10.10 0.40
N LEU A 158 -6.58 -11.35 0.51
CA LEU A 158 -7.01 -12.19 -0.62
C LEU A 158 -8.34 -11.74 -1.25
N GLU A 159 -9.23 -11.12 -0.50
CA GLU A 159 -10.45 -10.51 -1.06
C GLU A 159 -10.13 -9.38 -2.06
N ILE A 160 -8.99 -8.72 -1.88
CA ILE A 160 -8.52 -7.65 -2.75
C ILE A 160 -7.62 -8.21 -3.86
N ASN A 161 -6.62 -9.00 -3.50
CA ASN A 161 -5.70 -9.65 -4.42
C ASN A 161 -5.73 -11.19 -4.22
N PRO A 162 -6.56 -11.94 -4.97
CA PRO A 162 -6.65 -13.39 -4.82
C PRO A 162 -5.42 -14.15 -5.36
N HIS A 163 -4.43 -13.45 -5.93
CA HIS A 163 -3.27 -14.04 -6.57
C HIS A 163 -2.00 -13.98 -5.69
N MET A 164 -2.15 -14.20 -4.38
CA MET A 164 -1.05 -14.23 -3.40
C MET A 164 -0.85 -15.65 -2.85
N PRO A 165 -0.22 -16.57 -3.61
CA PRO A 165 -0.15 -18.00 -3.26
C PRO A 165 0.47 -18.26 -1.89
N TRP A 166 1.45 -17.49 -1.48
CA TRP A 166 2.07 -17.62 -0.16
C TRP A 166 1.11 -17.32 1.01
N ILE A 167 0.08 -16.47 0.79
CA ILE A 167 -0.98 -16.23 1.79
C ILE A 167 -1.95 -17.39 1.81
N VAL A 168 -2.28 -17.95 0.65
CA VAL A 168 -3.16 -19.13 0.58
C VAL A 168 -2.55 -20.29 1.36
N GLU A 169 -1.26 -20.60 1.13
CA GLU A 169 -0.52 -21.64 1.86
C GLU A 169 -0.51 -21.40 3.39
N ARG A 170 -0.37 -20.12 3.83
CA ARG A 170 -0.40 -19.79 5.25
C ARG A 170 -1.79 -19.92 5.86
N LEU A 171 -2.82 -19.50 5.15
CA LEU A 171 -4.20 -19.67 5.59
C LEU A 171 -4.56 -21.14 5.78
N GLU A 172 -4.26 -21.97 4.79
CA GLU A 172 -4.49 -23.42 4.86
C GLU A 172 -3.79 -24.02 6.10
N ALA A 173 -2.54 -23.64 6.36
CA ALA A 173 -1.80 -24.13 7.53
C ALA A 173 -2.43 -23.65 8.86
N LEU A 174 -2.86 -22.40 8.96
CA LEU A 174 -3.52 -21.87 10.16
C LEU A 174 -4.88 -22.51 10.44
N GLU A 175 -5.66 -22.78 9.40
CA GLU A 175 -6.96 -23.44 9.50
C GLU A 175 -6.80 -24.91 9.93
N GLU A 176 -5.82 -25.63 9.36
CA GLU A 176 -5.50 -27.01 9.75
C GLU A 176 -5.05 -27.10 11.22
N GLU A 177 -4.25 -26.13 11.69
CA GLU A 177 -3.80 -26.06 13.07
C GLU A 177 -4.97 -25.86 14.04
N GLN A 178 -5.92 -24.97 13.71
CA GLN A 178 -7.14 -24.75 14.52
C GLN A 178 -8.06 -25.97 14.55
N GLU A 179 -8.21 -26.69 13.43
CA GLU A 179 -9.03 -27.91 13.37
C GLU A 179 -8.39 -29.09 14.12
N GLY A 180 -7.07 -29.11 14.24
CA GLY A 180 -6.29 -30.16 14.92
C GLY A 180 -6.18 -29.97 16.43
N GLU A 181 -6.54 -28.83 17.02
CA GLU A 181 -6.53 -28.63 18.47
C GLU A 181 -7.72 -29.37 19.11
N PRO A 182 -7.47 -30.36 20.04
CA PRO A 182 -8.54 -31.02 20.74
C PRO A 182 -9.23 -30.05 21.72
N LEU A 183 -10.57 -30.03 21.69
CA LEU A 183 -11.46 -29.31 22.63
C LEU A 183 -11.20 -29.72 24.10
#